data_6ec2a845e04a371db43bb4ca51d50096
#
_entry.id   6ec2a845e04a371db43bb4ca51d50096
#
_cell.length_a   1.000
_cell.length_b   1.000
_cell.length_c   1.000
_cell.angle_alpha   90.00
_cell.angle_beta   90.00
_cell.angle_gamma   90.00
#
_symmetry.space_group_name_H-M   'P 1'
#
loop_
_entity.id
_entity.type
_entity.pdbx_description
1 polymer ?
#
loop_
_entity_poly.entity_id
_entity_poly.type
_entity_poly.pdbx_seq_one_letter_code
_entity_poly.pdbx_strand_id
1 'polypeptide(L)'
;MFNDQSHVIGMHSFSVALDDTYQPDRDIEVFLQSTFDEIKQTHPAKAHLKDWPSLEDMRRLVAKSSGQFIFASTVAKYLNSESHRCWPPDRLKIIFGQSNPAQETPFAELDDLYRLILSSVADVSKLKDLLMFLVLRPFQYRPAQTTTTIEKFLFYRPGEIDMILTDLHSIISVPHPGDKYSELRFFHASLADFLLDRSRSQELFFDQRAAYAKLTELAVKHMANPTNSPLADYMRTSFIVIMVSLI
;
A
#
# COMPACT_ATOMS: atom_id res chain seq x y z
N MET A 1 -10.48 58.52 -1.33
CA MET A 1 -10.28 57.73 -2.55
C MET A 1 -9.37 56.57 -2.15
N PHE A 2 -9.95 55.45 -1.77
CA PHE A 2 -9.22 54.19 -1.52
C PHE A 2 -9.67 53.24 -2.63
N ASN A 3 -8.71 52.83 -3.43
CA ASN A 3 -8.87 51.89 -4.52
C ASN A 3 -8.70 50.49 -3.99
N ASP A 4 -9.80 49.80 -3.83
CA ASP A 4 -9.85 48.39 -3.39
C ASP A 4 -9.69 47.51 -4.63
N GLN A 5 -8.48 46.93 -4.83
CA GLN A 5 -8.26 45.89 -5.82
C GLN A 5 -8.27 44.53 -5.10
N SER A 6 -9.45 44.00 -4.96
CA SER A 6 -9.65 42.59 -4.61
C SER A 6 -9.15 41.71 -5.77
N HIS A 7 -7.99 41.09 -5.62
CA HIS A 7 -7.51 40.02 -6.47
C HIS A 7 -8.39 38.80 -6.27
N VAL A 8 -9.38 38.62 -7.15
CA VAL A 8 -10.10 37.35 -7.28
C VAL A 8 -9.13 36.35 -7.93
N ILE A 9 -8.57 35.45 -7.14
CA ILE A 9 -7.88 34.27 -7.64
C ILE A 9 -8.93 33.36 -8.26
N GLY A 10 -9.05 33.43 -9.59
CA GLY A 10 -9.90 32.53 -10.35
C GLY A 10 -9.38 31.10 -10.22
N MET A 11 -10.03 30.29 -9.39
CA MET A 11 -9.87 28.84 -9.42
C MET A 11 -10.43 28.35 -10.75
N HIS A 12 -9.56 28.08 -11.71
CA HIS A 12 -9.91 27.33 -12.91
C HIS A 12 -10.15 25.87 -12.51
N SER A 13 -11.40 25.51 -12.26
CA SER A 13 -11.77 24.11 -12.15
C SER A 13 -11.84 23.53 -13.56
N PHE A 14 -10.96 22.61 -13.88
CA PHE A 14 -11.06 21.81 -15.09
C PHE A 14 -11.98 20.63 -14.78
N SER A 15 -13.13 20.59 -15.42
CA SER A 15 -14.00 19.41 -15.43
C SER A 15 -13.56 18.54 -16.62
N VAL A 16 -13.02 17.36 -16.34
CA VAL A 16 -12.80 16.34 -17.36
C VAL A 16 -14.07 15.50 -17.41
N ALA A 17 -14.84 15.62 -18.48
CA ALA A 17 -15.95 14.72 -18.72
C ALA A 17 -15.37 13.32 -19.04
N LEU A 18 -15.72 12.32 -18.24
CA LEU A 18 -15.51 10.91 -18.58
C LEU A 18 -16.66 10.53 -19.51
N ASP A 19 -16.49 10.80 -20.79
CA ASP A 19 -17.44 10.43 -21.83
C ASP A 19 -17.04 9.10 -22.49
N ASP A 20 -17.83 8.66 -23.48
CA ASP A 20 -17.60 7.41 -24.21
C ASP A 20 -16.28 7.38 -25.02
N THR A 21 -15.52 8.49 -25.03
CA THR A 21 -14.18 8.56 -25.65
C THR A 21 -13.06 8.11 -24.71
N TYR A 22 -13.33 7.99 -23.38
CA TYR A 22 -12.38 7.49 -22.40
C TYR A 22 -12.15 5.98 -22.60
N GLN A 23 -10.95 5.61 -23.01
CA GLN A 23 -10.56 4.24 -23.28
C GLN A 23 -9.53 3.77 -22.23
N PRO A 24 -9.95 3.46 -20.99
CA PRO A 24 -9.03 3.09 -19.92
C PRO A 24 -8.21 1.84 -20.26
N ASP A 25 -8.79 0.90 -20.98
CA ASP A 25 -8.10 -0.34 -21.38
C ASP A 25 -6.90 -0.06 -22.28
N ARG A 26 -7.02 0.91 -23.21
CA ARG A 26 -5.91 1.31 -24.07
C ARG A 26 -4.78 1.98 -23.29
N ASP A 27 -5.13 2.86 -22.34
CA ASP A 27 -4.13 3.54 -21.52
C ASP A 27 -3.43 2.54 -20.59
N ILE A 28 -4.17 1.57 -20.06
CA ILE A 28 -3.65 0.45 -19.27
C ILE A 28 -2.71 -0.42 -20.12
N GLU A 29 -3.10 -0.74 -21.37
CA GLU A 29 -2.25 -1.49 -22.28
C GLU A 29 -0.93 -0.79 -22.56
N VAL A 30 -0.96 0.50 -22.88
CA VAL A 30 0.23 1.33 -23.12
C VAL A 30 1.12 1.37 -21.88
N PHE A 31 0.54 1.57 -20.71
CA PHE A 31 1.27 1.58 -19.43
C PHE A 31 1.95 0.22 -19.17
N LEU A 32 1.22 -0.88 -19.30
CA LEU A 32 1.76 -2.22 -19.10
C LEU A 32 2.87 -2.52 -20.10
N GLN A 33 2.68 -2.18 -21.37
CA GLN A 33 3.71 -2.37 -22.39
C GLN A 33 5.01 -1.65 -22.03
N SER A 34 4.92 -0.36 -21.62
CA SER A 34 6.07 0.40 -21.18
C SER A 34 6.76 -0.26 -19.97
N THR A 35 5.98 -0.73 -19.01
CA THR A 35 6.51 -1.43 -17.82
C THR A 35 7.25 -2.71 -18.20
N PHE A 36 6.68 -3.53 -19.06
CA PHE A 36 7.33 -4.78 -19.50
C PHE A 36 8.60 -4.50 -20.30
N ASP A 37 8.62 -3.44 -21.09
CA ASP A 37 9.82 -3.03 -21.84
C ASP A 37 10.92 -2.56 -20.89
N GLU A 38 10.57 -1.85 -19.79
CA GLU A 38 11.50 -1.50 -18.73
C GLU A 38 12.07 -2.75 -18.03
N ILE A 39 11.23 -3.71 -17.64
CA ILE A 39 11.66 -4.97 -17.02
C ILE A 39 12.62 -5.71 -17.96
N LYS A 40 12.31 -5.80 -19.25
CA LYS A 40 13.20 -6.44 -20.26
C LYS A 40 14.55 -5.76 -20.41
N GLN A 41 14.66 -4.47 -20.08
CA GLN A 41 15.91 -3.73 -20.16
C GLN A 41 16.72 -3.78 -18.86
N THR A 42 16.08 -3.72 -17.73
CA THR A 42 16.71 -3.53 -16.42
C THR A 42 16.89 -4.82 -15.62
N HIS A 43 16.00 -5.81 -15.80
CA HIS A 43 16.04 -7.03 -15.01
C HIS A 43 17.34 -7.84 -15.22
N PRO A 44 17.96 -8.40 -14.16
CA PRO A 44 19.18 -9.20 -14.28
C PRO A 44 19.08 -10.35 -15.29
N ALA A 45 17.89 -10.92 -15.44
CA ALA A 45 17.63 -12.03 -16.36
C ALA A 45 17.10 -11.62 -17.75
N LYS A 46 17.27 -10.36 -18.13
CA LYS A 46 16.77 -9.77 -19.39
C LYS A 46 17.04 -10.60 -20.65
N ALA A 47 18.15 -11.33 -20.70
CA ALA A 47 18.49 -12.18 -21.84
C ALA A 47 17.43 -13.26 -22.15
N HIS A 48 16.66 -13.66 -21.15
CA HIS A 48 15.64 -14.70 -21.22
C HIS A 48 14.21 -14.16 -21.30
N LEU A 49 14.02 -12.84 -21.31
CA LEU A 49 12.71 -12.18 -21.31
C LEU A 49 12.32 -11.58 -22.66
N LYS A 50 13.04 -11.90 -23.74
CA LYS A 50 12.87 -11.26 -25.06
C LYS A 50 11.44 -11.33 -25.60
N ASP A 51 10.83 -12.52 -25.50
CA ASP A 51 9.49 -12.81 -26.03
C ASP A 51 8.40 -12.78 -24.94
N TRP A 52 8.72 -12.24 -23.75
CA TRP A 52 7.79 -12.13 -22.63
C TRP A 52 7.41 -10.66 -22.41
N PRO A 53 6.16 -10.35 -22.02
CA PRO A 53 5.01 -11.27 -21.98
C PRO A 53 4.49 -11.59 -23.38
N SER A 54 3.70 -12.66 -23.50
CA SER A 54 3.00 -12.95 -24.74
C SER A 54 1.88 -11.91 -25.00
N LEU A 55 1.43 -11.79 -26.25
CA LEU A 55 0.26 -10.96 -26.59
C LEU A 55 -1.00 -11.42 -25.83
N GLU A 56 -1.12 -12.71 -25.57
CA GLU A 56 -2.24 -13.24 -24.78
C GLU A 56 -2.15 -12.84 -23.33
N ASP A 57 -0.97 -12.84 -22.72
CA ASP A 57 -0.75 -12.36 -21.37
C ASP A 57 -1.15 -10.89 -21.22
N MET A 58 -0.76 -10.06 -22.20
CA MET A 58 -1.15 -8.64 -22.23
C MET A 58 -2.67 -8.47 -22.27
N ARG A 59 -3.36 -9.16 -23.17
CA ARG A 59 -4.82 -9.12 -23.28
C ARG A 59 -5.49 -9.54 -21.98
N ARG A 60 -5.00 -10.63 -21.35
CA ARG A 60 -5.52 -11.10 -20.07
C ARG A 60 -5.32 -10.08 -18.94
N LEU A 61 -4.18 -9.39 -18.88
CA LEU A 61 -3.95 -8.35 -17.87
C LEU A 61 -4.87 -7.14 -18.05
N VAL A 62 -5.04 -6.68 -19.28
CA VAL A 62 -5.96 -5.57 -19.60
C VAL A 62 -7.40 -5.96 -19.21
N ALA A 63 -7.85 -7.16 -19.59
CA ALA A 63 -9.17 -7.65 -19.23
C ALA A 63 -9.37 -7.75 -17.71
N LYS A 64 -8.37 -8.29 -16.97
CA LYS A 64 -8.40 -8.36 -15.50
C LYS A 64 -8.40 -6.99 -14.81
N SER A 65 -7.84 -5.99 -15.44
CA SER A 65 -7.85 -4.63 -14.93
C SER A 65 -9.26 -4.04 -14.88
N SER A 66 -10.19 -4.51 -15.72
CA SER A 66 -11.57 -4.00 -15.78
C SER A 66 -11.65 -2.48 -15.83
N GLY A 67 -10.75 -1.84 -16.58
CA GLY A 67 -10.60 -0.39 -16.65
C GLY A 67 -9.97 0.26 -15.40
N GLN A 68 -9.56 -0.51 -14.40
CA GLN A 68 -8.98 0.01 -13.16
C GLN A 68 -7.45 0.09 -13.26
N PHE A 69 -6.93 1.30 -13.41
CA PHE A 69 -5.49 1.56 -13.50
C PHE A 69 -4.71 1.10 -12.25
N ILE A 70 -5.36 1.10 -11.09
CA ILE A 70 -4.72 0.65 -9.84
C ILE A 70 -4.33 -0.83 -9.89
N PHE A 71 -5.12 -1.69 -10.53
CA PHE A 71 -4.75 -3.08 -10.72
C PHE A 71 -3.47 -3.19 -11.57
N ALA A 72 -3.45 -2.55 -12.73
CA ALA A 72 -2.29 -2.56 -13.62
C ALA A 72 -1.02 -2.03 -12.94
N SER A 73 -1.12 -0.92 -12.21
CA SER A 73 0.02 -0.33 -11.49
C SER A 73 0.52 -1.23 -10.35
N THR A 74 -0.38 -1.93 -9.67
CA THR A 74 0.00 -2.89 -8.61
C THR A 74 0.68 -4.12 -9.20
N VAL A 75 0.16 -4.66 -10.31
CA VAL A 75 0.79 -5.74 -11.06
C VAL A 75 2.19 -5.32 -11.52
N ALA A 76 2.33 -4.14 -12.12
CA ALA A 76 3.62 -3.62 -12.58
C ALA A 76 4.66 -3.59 -11.45
N LYS A 77 4.29 -3.06 -10.29
CA LYS A 77 5.16 -3.03 -9.11
C LYS A 77 5.47 -4.41 -8.55
N TYR A 78 4.48 -5.31 -8.53
CA TYR A 78 4.67 -6.69 -8.09
C TYR A 78 5.65 -7.44 -8.98
N LEU A 79 5.55 -7.28 -10.30
CA LEU A 79 6.46 -7.91 -11.26
C LEU A 79 7.88 -7.32 -11.21
N ASN A 80 8.01 -6.01 -10.95
CA ASN A 80 9.30 -5.29 -10.89
C ASN A 80 9.92 -5.28 -9.49
N SER A 81 9.29 -5.89 -8.50
CA SER A 81 9.81 -5.94 -7.13
C SER A 81 11.17 -6.64 -7.08
N GLU A 82 12.14 -6.03 -6.39
CA GLU A 82 13.51 -6.55 -6.17
C GLU A 82 13.56 -7.80 -5.29
N SER A 83 12.46 -8.27 -4.77
CA SER A 83 12.34 -9.53 -4.08
C SER A 83 12.71 -10.66 -5.06
N HIS A 84 13.99 -11.01 -5.11
CA HIS A 84 14.63 -11.91 -6.09
C HIS A 84 14.19 -13.39 -5.99
N ARG A 85 13.15 -13.70 -5.24
CA ARG A 85 12.73 -15.08 -4.98
C ARG A 85 11.91 -15.70 -6.10
N CYS A 86 11.34 -14.87 -6.98
CA CYS A 86 10.52 -15.36 -8.08
C CYS A 86 10.85 -14.68 -9.41
N TRP A 87 10.90 -15.48 -10.43
CA TRP A 87 11.06 -15.10 -11.82
C TRP A 87 9.83 -14.31 -12.32
N PRO A 88 9.96 -13.15 -13.03
CA PRO A 88 8.81 -12.35 -13.47
C PRO A 88 7.73 -13.13 -14.24
N PRO A 89 8.06 -14.03 -15.17
CA PRO A 89 7.05 -14.90 -15.81
C PRO A 89 6.29 -15.80 -14.83
N ASP A 90 6.94 -16.30 -13.78
CA ASP A 90 6.26 -17.15 -12.79
C ASP A 90 5.35 -16.32 -11.88
N ARG A 91 5.76 -15.10 -11.53
CA ARG A 91 4.87 -14.14 -10.83
C ARG A 91 3.63 -13.83 -11.66
N LEU A 92 3.78 -13.63 -12.96
CA LEU A 92 2.65 -13.41 -13.86
C LEU A 92 1.70 -14.62 -13.91
N LYS A 93 2.23 -15.84 -13.94
CA LYS A 93 1.43 -17.06 -13.84
C LYS A 93 0.66 -17.15 -12.54
N ILE A 94 1.27 -16.75 -11.41
CA ILE A 94 0.61 -16.70 -10.11
C ILE A 94 -0.58 -15.74 -10.14
N ILE A 95 -0.41 -14.52 -10.68
CA ILE A 95 -1.50 -13.55 -10.83
C ILE A 95 -2.65 -14.16 -11.66
N PHE A 96 -2.34 -14.87 -12.74
CA PHE A 96 -3.36 -15.51 -13.56
C PHE A 96 -4.05 -16.71 -12.89
N GLY A 97 -3.39 -17.36 -11.95
CA GLY A 97 -3.96 -18.49 -11.20
C GLY A 97 -4.89 -18.08 -10.06
N GLN A 98 -4.93 -16.80 -9.66
CA GLN A 98 -5.72 -16.31 -8.53
C GLN A 98 -7.18 -15.94 -8.88
N SER A 99 -7.63 -16.19 -10.11
CA SER A 99 -9.01 -15.86 -10.49
C SER A 99 -10.01 -16.73 -9.73
N ASN A 100 -10.85 -16.10 -8.92
CA ASN A 100 -12.01 -16.76 -8.29
C ASN A 100 -13.27 -16.46 -9.14
N PRO A 101 -13.76 -17.40 -9.95
CA PRO A 101 -14.90 -17.15 -10.84
C PRO A 101 -16.23 -16.92 -10.11
N ALA A 102 -16.27 -17.06 -8.79
CA ALA A 102 -17.48 -16.91 -7.97
C ALA A 102 -17.70 -15.48 -7.45
N GLN A 103 -16.78 -14.55 -7.64
CA GLN A 103 -16.87 -13.18 -7.14
C GLN A 103 -17.05 -12.19 -8.28
N GLU A 104 -18.29 -11.90 -8.63
CA GLU A 104 -18.67 -10.86 -9.61
C GLU A 104 -18.70 -9.46 -8.97
N THR A 105 -17.63 -9.04 -8.32
CA THR A 105 -17.53 -7.66 -7.81
C THR A 105 -16.53 -6.87 -8.64
N PRO A 106 -16.75 -5.55 -8.85
CA PRO A 106 -15.84 -4.71 -9.63
C PRO A 106 -14.38 -4.72 -9.15
N PHE A 107 -14.16 -5.11 -7.89
CA PHE A 107 -12.83 -5.13 -7.27
C PHE A 107 -12.27 -6.55 -7.06
N ALA A 108 -12.97 -7.59 -7.52
CA ALA A 108 -12.58 -8.97 -7.23
C ALA A 108 -11.12 -9.28 -7.60
N GLU A 109 -10.70 -8.88 -8.78
CA GLU A 109 -9.34 -9.10 -9.28
C GLU A 109 -8.29 -8.33 -8.46
N LEU A 110 -8.60 -7.11 -8.05
CA LEU A 110 -7.73 -6.31 -7.19
C LEU A 110 -7.65 -6.89 -5.78
N ASP A 111 -8.77 -7.37 -5.24
CA ASP A 111 -8.83 -8.01 -3.93
C ASP A 111 -8.04 -9.32 -3.90
N ASP A 112 -8.11 -10.11 -4.98
CA ASP A 112 -7.30 -11.33 -5.16
C ASP A 112 -5.80 -11.00 -5.19
N LEU A 113 -5.43 -9.92 -5.88
CA LEU A 113 -4.06 -9.46 -5.93
C LEU A 113 -3.56 -8.97 -4.55
N TYR A 114 -4.39 -8.24 -3.80
CA TYR A 114 -4.05 -7.84 -2.43
C TYR A 114 -3.88 -9.04 -1.50
N ARG A 115 -4.80 -10.02 -1.57
CA ARG A 115 -4.67 -11.27 -0.80
C ARG A 115 -3.38 -12.00 -1.15
N LEU A 116 -3.04 -12.12 -2.41
CA LEU A 116 -1.81 -12.74 -2.88
C LEU A 116 -0.58 -12.07 -2.25
N ILE A 117 -0.49 -10.73 -2.35
CA ILE A 117 0.67 -9.97 -1.88
C ILE A 117 0.78 -10.05 -0.35
N LEU A 118 -0.32 -9.84 0.38
CA LEU A 118 -0.31 -9.87 1.84
C LEU A 118 -0.04 -11.27 2.40
N SER A 119 -0.46 -12.33 1.70
CA SER A 119 -0.23 -13.71 2.10
C SER A 119 1.23 -14.18 1.85
N SER A 120 2.04 -13.40 1.12
CA SER A 120 3.47 -13.71 0.95
C SER A 120 4.29 -13.44 2.22
N VAL A 121 3.76 -12.63 3.14
CA VAL A 121 4.42 -12.30 4.40
C VAL A 121 4.33 -13.47 5.36
N ALA A 122 5.48 -14.00 5.77
CA ALA A 122 5.54 -15.18 6.63
C ALA A 122 5.01 -14.92 8.06
N ASP A 123 5.26 -13.72 8.62
CA ASP A 123 4.85 -13.34 9.97
C ASP A 123 3.57 -12.49 9.93
N VAL A 124 2.43 -13.16 9.93
CA VAL A 124 1.10 -12.52 9.90
C VAL A 124 0.86 -11.62 11.11
N SER A 125 1.43 -11.92 12.28
CA SER A 125 1.26 -11.08 13.47
C SER A 125 1.93 -9.73 13.28
N LYS A 126 3.18 -9.73 12.82
CA LYS A 126 3.92 -8.50 12.53
C LYS A 126 3.32 -7.73 11.36
N LEU A 127 2.79 -8.44 10.34
CA LEU A 127 2.04 -7.80 9.27
C LEU A 127 0.84 -7.03 9.83
N LYS A 128 0.03 -7.64 10.71
CA LYS A 128 -1.11 -6.96 11.34
C LYS A 128 -0.68 -5.76 12.18
N ASP A 129 0.45 -5.85 12.86
CA ASP A 129 1.01 -4.74 13.62
C ASP A 129 1.45 -3.58 12.73
N LEU A 130 2.10 -3.86 11.61
CA LEU A 130 2.44 -2.85 10.61
C LEU A 130 1.18 -2.19 10.02
N LEU A 131 0.20 -3.01 9.60
CA LEU A 131 -1.06 -2.51 9.04
C LEU A 131 -1.84 -1.64 10.04
N MET A 132 -1.75 -1.92 11.33
CA MET A 132 -2.33 -1.09 12.39
C MET A 132 -1.85 0.36 12.31
N PHE A 133 -0.55 0.58 12.08
CA PHE A 133 -0.01 1.92 11.92
C PHE A 133 -0.44 2.57 10.61
N LEU A 134 -0.48 1.82 9.52
CA LEU A 134 -0.81 2.35 8.19
C LEU A 134 -2.30 2.68 8.07
N VAL A 135 -3.19 1.89 8.69
CA VAL A 135 -4.64 2.11 8.66
C VAL A 135 -5.07 3.17 9.67
N LEU A 136 -4.65 3.05 10.93
CA LEU A 136 -5.13 3.93 11.99
C LEU A 136 -4.38 5.26 12.06
N ARG A 137 -3.14 5.31 11.54
CA ARG A 137 -2.27 6.49 11.58
C ARG A 137 -2.26 7.16 12.98
N PRO A 138 -1.89 6.42 14.03
CA PRO A 138 -2.03 6.88 15.42
C PRO A 138 -1.23 8.15 15.73
N PHE A 139 -0.24 8.47 14.89
CA PHE A 139 0.59 9.66 15.01
C PHE A 139 0.11 10.73 14.03
N GLN A 140 -0.84 11.57 14.42
CA GLN A 140 -1.32 12.68 13.58
C GLN A 140 -0.31 13.80 13.43
N TYR A 141 0.55 13.94 14.43
CA TYR A 141 1.63 14.93 14.49
C TYR A 141 2.93 14.18 14.76
N ARG A 142 4.08 14.71 14.49
CA ARG A 142 5.38 14.06 14.69
C ARG A 142 5.50 13.26 16.02
N PRO A 143 6.18 12.07 16.05
CA PRO A 143 7.14 11.60 15.05
C PRO A 143 6.47 10.96 13.84
N ALA A 144 7.13 11.12 12.68
CA ALA A 144 6.67 10.50 11.44
C ALA A 144 6.55 8.97 11.55
N GLN A 145 5.63 8.36 10.80
CA GLN A 145 5.44 6.90 10.75
C GLN A 145 6.56 6.24 9.91
N THR A 146 7.78 6.33 10.41
CA THR A 146 8.94 5.67 9.84
C THR A 146 9.08 4.25 10.38
N THR A 147 9.81 3.39 9.67
CA THR A 147 10.13 2.02 10.15
C THR A 147 10.70 2.06 11.56
N THR A 148 11.68 2.93 11.81
CA THR A 148 12.32 3.09 13.12
C THR A 148 11.34 3.51 14.22
N THR A 149 10.37 4.39 13.91
CA THR A 149 9.37 4.83 14.91
C THR A 149 8.42 3.68 15.23
N ILE A 150 7.98 2.94 14.24
CA ILE A 150 7.08 1.79 14.40
C ILE A 150 7.78 0.69 15.21
N GLU A 151 9.03 0.35 14.88
CA GLU A 151 9.82 -0.64 15.61
C GLU A 151 9.98 -0.29 17.08
N LYS A 152 10.36 0.95 17.37
CA LYS A 152 10.48 1.42 18.77
C LYS A 152 9.15 1.33 19.51
N PHE A 153 8.05 1.69 18.84
CA PHE A 153 6.73 1.64 19.45
C PHE A 153 6.27 0.21 19.75
N LEU A 154 6.56 -0.72 18.83
CA LEU A 154 6.20 -2.13 18.96
C LEU A 154 7.18 -2.94 19.82
N PHE A 155 8.26 -2.33 20.32
CA PHE A 155 9.37 -3.01 20.98
C PHE A 155 10.04 -4.08 20.09
N TYR A 156 10.09 -3.81 18.78
CA TYR A 156 10.74 -4.64 17.79
C TYR A 156 12.24 -4.31 17.68
N ARG A 157 13.00 -5.24 17.16
CA ARG A 157 14.41 -5.02 16.84
C ARG A 157 14.53 -4.15 15.58
N PRO A 158 15.59 -3.33 15.46
CA PRO A 158 15.87 -2.61 14.23
C PRO A 158 15.93 -3.55 13.01
N GLY A 159 15.24 -3.21 11.93
CA GLY A 159 15.16 -3.97 10.68
C GLY A 159 14.03 -5.02 10.63
N GLU A 160 13.29 -5.27 11.71
CA GLU A 160 12.18 -6.24 11.67
C GLU A 160 11.03 -5.78 10.77
N ILE A 161 10.74 -4.48 10.76
CA ILE A 161 9.72 -3.90 9.85
C ILE A 161 10.24 -3.90 8.41
N ASP A 162 11.52 -3.60 8.19
CA ASP A 162 12.09 -3.61 6.84
C ASP A 162 12.03 -5.01 6.21
N MET A 163 12.19 -6.07 7.00
CA MET A 163 12.03 -7.46 6.54
C MET A 163 10.61 -7.75 6.03
N ILE A 164 9.58 -7.26 6.73
CA ILE A 164 8.19 -7.43 6.31
C ILE A 164 7.92 -6.63 5.03
N LEU A 165 8.45 -5.41 4.96
CA LEU A 165 8.25 -4.51 3.84
C LEU A 165 8.84 -5.05 2.54
N THR A 166 9.85 -5.94 2.60
CA THR A 166 10.47 -6.53 1.41
C THR A 166 9.46 -7.14 0.45
N ASP A 167 8.42 -7.80 0.97
CA ASP A 167 7.38 -8.44 0.16
C ASP A 167 6.22 -7.49 -0.19
N LEU A 168 6.16 -6.29 0.41
CA LEU A 168 5.04 -5.36 0.31
C LEU A 168 5.31 -4.10 -0.53
N HIS A 169 6.48 -4.00 -1.17
CA HIS A 169 6.87 -2.82 -1.98
C HIS A 169 5.92 -2.50 -3.14
N SER A 170 5.09 -3.45 -3.56
CA SER A 170 4.09 -3.22 -4.61
C SER A 170 2.83 -2.49 -4.13
N ILE A 171 2.54 -2.53 -2.81
CA ILE A 171 1.33 -1.95 -2.22
C ILE A 171 1.62 -0.90 -1.14
N ILE A 172 2.84 -0.87 -0.61
CA ILE A 172 3.29 0.09 0.41
C ILE A 172 4.46 0.91 -0.14
N SER A 173 4.36 2.23 -0.03
CA SER A 173 5.47 3.15 -0.31
C SER A 173 6.43 3.15 0.86
N VAL A 174 7.65 2.68 0.61
CA VAL A 174 8.74 2.65 1.58
C VAL A 174 9.69 3.81 1.28
N PRO A 175 9.98 4.66 2.28
CA PRO A 175 10.96 5.75 2.11
C PRO A 175 12.35 5.21 1.80
N HIS A 176 13.15 5.99 1.06
CA HIS A 176 14.55 5.65 0.84
C HIS A 176 15.33 5.59 2.17
N PRO A 177 16.30 4.68 2.29
CA PRO A 177 17.19 4.64 3.44
C PRO A 177 17.86 6.00 3.66
N GLY A 178 17.69 6.57 4.85
CA GLY A 178 18.22 7.90 5.21
C GLY A 178 17.22 9.05 5.11
N ASP A 179 16.06 8.87 4.50
CA ASP A 179 14.97 9.85 4.56
C ASP A 179 14.23 9.74 5.90
N LYS A 180 14.60 10.63 6.82
CA LYS A 180 14.05 10.67 8.19
C LYS A 180 12.64 11.28 8.27
N TYR A 181 12.12 11.80 7.17
CA TYR A 181 10.89 12.58 7.14
C TYR A 181 9.77 11.91 6.34
N SER A 182 10.12 11.02 5.44
CA SER A 182 9.14 10.29 4.65
C SER A 182 8.50 9.17 5.47
N GLU A 183 7.20 9.06 5.34
CA GLU A 183 6.38 8.09 6.07
C GLU A 183 6.03 6.90 5.22
N LEU A 184 5.90 5.75 5.86
CA LEU A 184 5.25 4.59 5.27
C LEU A 184 3.79 4.93 4.97
N ARG A 185 3.33 4.57 3.78
CA ARG A 185 1.93 4.78 3.36
C ARG A 185 1.50 3.75 2.32
N PHE A 186 0.24 3.50 2.23
CA PHE A 186 -0.31 2.76 1.10
C PHE A 186 -0.13 3.56 -0.20
N PHE A 187 0.14 2.88 -1.30
CA PHE A 187 0.14 3.54 -2.61
C PHE A 187 -1.25 4.01 -3.01
N HIS A 188 -2.30 3.29 -2.55
CA HIS A 188 -3.67 3.63 -2.88
C HIS A 188 -4.62 3.37 -1.71
N ALA A 189 -5.64 4.22 -1.57
CA ALA A 189 -6.63 4.12 -0.49
C ALA A 189 -7.46 2.82 -0.54
N SER A 190 -7.65 2.23 -1.74
CA SER A 190 -8.43 0.99 -1.88
C SER A 190 -7.88 -0.21 -1.09
N LEU A 191 -6.59 -0.20 -0.71
CA LEU A 191 -6.04 -1.22 0.18
C LEU A 191 -6.58 -1.07 1.60
N ALA A 192 -6.71 0.16 2.09
CA ALA A 192 -7.36 0.40 3.39
C ALA A 192 -8.83 -0.02 3.35
N ASP A 193 -9.56 0.34 2.28
CA ASP A 193 -10.97 -0.05 2.09
C ASP A 193 -11.11 -1.58 2.04
N PHE A 194 -10.20 -2.27 1.34
CA PHE A 194 -10.16 -3.74 1.31
C PHE A 194 -9.95 -4.32 2.71
N LEU A 195 -8.98 -3.83 3.46
CA LEU A 195 -8.66 -4.35 4.81
C LEU A 195 -9.79 -4.12 5.81
N LEU A 196 -10.56 -3.03 5.66
CA LEU A 196 -11.66 -2.67 6.53
C LEU A 196 -12.98 -3.37 6.18
N ASP A 197 -13.08 -3.99 5.01
CA ASP A 197 -14.25 -4.74 4.59
C ASP A 197 -14.03 -6.25 4.82
N ARG A 198 -14.75 -6.81 5.80
CA ARG A 198 -14.64 -8.22 6.17
C ARG A 198 -15.03 -9.17 5.05
N SER A 199 -15.98 -8.78 4.20
CA SER A 199 -16.43 -9.61 3.07
C SER A 199 -15.37 -9.75 2.00
N ARG A 200 -14.54 -8.71 1.82
CA ARG A 200 -13.46 -8.64 0.84
C ARG A 200 -12.17 -9.25 1.37
N SER A 201 -11.74 -8.87 2.58
CA SER A 201 -10.42 -9.22 3.12
C SER A 201 -10.40 -10.52 3.93
N GLN A 202 -11.56 -11.03 4.36
CA GLN A 202 -11.70 -12.32 5.05
C GLN A 202 -10.76 -12.48 6.26
N GLU A 203 -9.75 -13.36 6.18
CA GLU A 203 -8.77 -13.62 7.24
C GLU A 203 -7.81 -12.43 7.47
N LEU A 204 -7.65 -11.59 6.46
CA LEU A 204 -6.86 -10.36 6.52
C LEU A 204 -7.65 -9.17 7.08
N PHE A 205 -8.91 -9.37 7.43
CA PHE A 205 -9.76 -8.32 7.97
C PHE A 205 -9.09 -7.61 9.14
N PHE A 206 -9.10 -6.28 9.05
CA PHE A 206 -8.51 -5.41 10.05
C PHE A 206 -9.57 -4.96 11.04
N ASP A 207 -9.56 -5.56 12.23
CA ASP A 207 -10.44 -5.16 13.32
C ASP A 207 -9.91 -3.89 14.00
N GLN A 208 -10.52 -2.76 13.69
CA GLN A 208 -10.13 -1.47 14.26
C GLN A 208 -10.22 -1.44 15.79
N ARG A 209 -11.23 -2.09 16.39
CA ARG A 209 -11.38 -2.09 17.85
C ARG A 209 -10.25 -2.85 18.53
N ALA A 210 -9.92 -4.03 18.01
CA ALA A 210 -8.79 -4.81 18.49
C ALA A 210 -7.47 -4.06 18.32
N ALA A 211 -7.31 -3.36 17.20
CA ALA A 211 -6.12 -2.56 16.91
C ALA A 211 -5.98 -1.36 17.88
N TYR A 212 -7.05 -0.62 18.15
CA TYR A 212 -7.03 0.46 19.15
C TYR A 212 -6.74 -0.07 20.56
N ALA A 213 -7.31 -1.21 20.95
CA ALA A 213 -7.01 -1.84 22.24
C ALA A 213 -5.51 -2.17 22.36
N LYS A 214 -4.91 -2.74 21.32
CA LYS A 214 -3.46 -3.02 21.27
C LYS A 214 -2.62 -1.75 21.33
N LEU A 215 -2.99 -0.71 20.59
CA LEU A 215 -2.31 0.59 20.66
C LEU A 215 -2.33 1.16 22.07
N THR A 216 -3.48 1.07 22.74
CA THR A 216 -3.65 1.55 24.12
C THR A 216 -2.73 0.78 25.08
N GLU A 217 -2.70 -0.55 24.98
CA GLU A 217 -1.80 -1.39 25.79
C GLU A 217 -0.33 -1.04 25.59
N LEU A 218 0.11 -0.85 24.34
CA LEU A 218 1.47 -0.45 24.01
C LEU A 218 1.79 0.95 24.55
N ALA A 219 0.87 1.91 24.42
CA ALA A 219 1.04 3.25 24.96
C ALA A 219 1.21 3.22 26.49
N VAL A 220 0.40 2.43 27.21
CA VAL A 220 0.53 2.24 28.66
C VAL A 220 1.88 1.64 29.02
N LYS A 221 2.36 0.65 28.28
CA LYS A 221 3.71 0.05 28.49
C LYS A 221 4.82 1.09 28.33
N HIS A 222 4.73 1.98 27.33
CA HIS A 222 5.69 3.07 27.16
C HIS A 222 5.65 4.10 28.29
N MET A 223 4.45 4.40 28.83
CA MET A 223 4.29 5.32 29.96
C MET A 223 4.82 4.73 31.27
N ALA A 224 4.67 3.43 31.48
CA ALA A 224 5.16 2.73 32.68
C ALA A 224 6.69 2.60 32.71
N ASN A 225 7.34 2.66 31.55
CA ASN A 225 8.81 2.64 31.42
C ASN A 225 9.31 4.01 30.94
N PRO A 226 9.45 4.99 31.83
CA PRO A 226 9.89 6.33 31.47
C PRO A 226 11.40 6.36 31.21
N THR A 227 11.86 5.71 30.15
CA THR A 227 13.08 6.16 29.52
C THR A 227 12.79 7.55 28.98
N ASN A 228 13.65 8.55 29.18
CA ASN A 228 13.56 9.91 28.65
C ASN A 228 13.58 9.90 27.10
N SER A 229 12.64 9.21 26.49
CA SER A 229 12.50 9.05 25.05
C SER A 229 11.47 10.08 24.56
N PRO A 230 11.78 10.84 23.50
CA PRO A 230 10.80 11.70 22.83
C PRO A 230 9.49 10.99 22.47
N LEU A 231 9.55 9.67 22.30
CA LEU A 231 8.39 8.81 22.05
C LEU A 231 7.48 8.70 23.28
N ALA A 232 8.05 8.59 24.50
CA ALA A 232 7.28 8.51 25.74
C ALA A 232 6.51 9.82 26.03
N ASP A 233 7.14 10.96 25.77
CA ASP A 233 6.49 12.28 25.93
C ASP A 233 5.40 12.49 24.90
N TYR A 234 5.62 12.04 23.67
CA TYR A 234 4.61 12.06 22.62
C TYR A 234 3.42 11.15 22.98
N MET A 235 3.67 9.97 23.55
CA MET A 235 2.60 9.05 23.99
C MET A 235 1.69 9.66 25.03
N ARG A 236 2.24 10.42 25.98
CA ARG A 236 1.44 11.11 27.02
C ARG A 236 0.45 12.10 26.40
N THR A 237 0.87 12.81 25.35
CA THR A 237 0.03 13.79 24.64
C THR A 237 -0.96 13.15 23.67
N SER A 238 -0.57 12.08 22.98
CA SER A 238 -1.41 11.41 21.97
C SER A 238 -2.37 10.37 22.58
N PHE A 239 -2.13 9.93 23.81
CA PHE A 239 -2.99 8.97 24.51
C PHE A 239 -4.44 9.44 24.61
N ILE A 240 -4.66 10.74 24.80
CA ILE A 240 -5.99 11.36 24.85
C ILE A 240 -6.71 11.16 23.51
N VAL A 241 -6.03 11.29 22.38
CA VAL A 241 -6.61 11.14 21.04
C VAL A 241 -7.00 9.68 20.79
N ILE A 242 -6.15 8.74 21.19
CA ILE A 242 -6.41 7.29 21.07
C ILE A 242 -7.63 6.91 21.93
N MET A 243 -7.73 7.42 23.15
CA MET A 243 -8.86 7.13 24.06
C MET A 243 -10.19 7.72 23.54
N VAL A 244 -10.17 8.90 22.94
CA VAL A 244 -11.37 9.53 22.35
C VAL A 244 -11.86 8.75 21.12
N SER A 245 -10.98 8.08 20.39
CA SER A 245 -11.34 7.27 19.23
C SER A 245 -11.93 5.89 19.60
N LEU A 246 -11.93 5.53 20.89
CA LEU A 246 -12.51 4.28 21.41
C LEU A 246 -13.96 4.46 21.92
N ILE A 247 -14.44 5.70 22.04
CA ILE A 247 -15.79 6.07 22.47
C ILE A 247 -16.66 6.32 21.24
#